data_bac3b61d83fcdb43721657d2fb7caee2
#
_entry.id   bac3b61d83fcdb43721657d2fb7caee2
#
_cell.length_a   1.000
_cell.length_b   1.000
_cell.length_c   1.000
_cell.angle_alpha   90.00
_cell.angle_beta   90.00
_cell.angle_gamma   90.00
#
_symmetry.space_group_name_H-M   'P 1'
#
loop_
_entity.id
_entity.type
_entity.pdbx_description
1 polymer ?
#
loop_
_entity_poly.entity_id
_entity_poly.type
_entity_poly.pdbx_seq_one_letter_code
_entity_poly.pdbx_strand_id
1 'polypeptide(L)'
;MISIVVLSEDYASSTWCLDELVKILECRINGQLVLPVFYKVDPSEIRKQERKFGVALAKHEEKFKDKIGKVQRWKEALNEVGSLSGWHYENGYVSCVFYNFNELVKL
;
A
#
# COMPACT_ATOMS: atom_id res chain seq x y z
N MET A 1 0.57 19.07 0.89
CA MET A 1 -0.67 18.26 0.88
C MET A 1 -0.39 16.90 1.52
N ILE A 2 -1.35 16.36 2.23
CA ILE A 2 -1.25 15.06 2.89
C ILE A 2 -2.29 14.12 2.30
N SER A 3 -1.88 12.92 1.91
CA SER A 3 -2.78 11.87 1.47
C SER A 3 -2.80 10.77 2.52
N ILE A 4 -3.99 10.41 2.98
CA ILE A 4 -4.17 9.31 3.92
C ILE A 4 -4.73 8.12 3.15
N VAL A 5 -4.05 6.99 3.21
CA VAL A 5 -4.45 5.78 2.51
C VAL A 5 -4.82 4.71 3.53
N VAL A 6 -6.09 4.31 3.54
CA VAL A 6 -6.55 3.25 4.42
C VAL A 6 -6.46 1.92 3.70
N LEU A 7 -5.63 1.02 4.22
CA LEU A 7 -5.35 -0.28 3.63
C LEU A 7 -5.97 -1.37 4.50
N SER A 8 -6.98 -2.04 3.96
CA SER A 8 -7.61 -3.20 4.60
C SER A 8 -7.22 -4.47 3.85
N GLU A 9 -7.64 -5.63 4.34
CA GLU A 9 -7.26 -6.91 3.73
C GLU A 9 -7.79 -7.09 2.31
N ASP A 10 -8.86 -6.39 1.93
CA ASP A 10 -9.46 -6.49 0.59
C ASP A 10 -9.01 -5.37 -0.35
N TYR A 11 -8.09 -4.53 0.08
CA TYR A 11 -7.64 -3.37 -0.70
C TYR A 11 -7.17 -3.76 -2.10
N ALA A 12 -6.35 -4.80 -2.19
CA ALA A 12 -5.76 -5.23 -3.45
C ALA A 12 -6.76 -5.89 -4.40
N SER A 13 -7.96 -6.22 -3.93
CA SER A 13 -9.00 -6.78 -4.79
C SER A 13 -9.59 -5.73 -5.74
N SER A 14 -9.46 -4.45 -5.40
CA SER A 14 -10.01 -3.35 -6.19
C SER A 14 -8.94 -2.76 -7.11
N THR A 15 -9.14 -2.90 -8.41
CA THR A 15 -8.23 -2.30 -9.40
C THR A 15 -8.29 -0.78 -9.32
N TRP A 16 -9.45 -0.21 -8.97
CA TRP A 16 -9.58 1.23 -8.75
C TRP A 16 -8.67 1.70 -7.63
N CYS A 17 -8.69 1.00 -6.49
CA CYS A 17 -7.84 1.35 -5.35
C CYS A 17 -6.36 1.24 -5.71
N LEU A 18 -5.98 0.21 -6.46
CA LEU A 18 -4.60 0.02 -6.88
C LEU A 18 -4.14 1.11 -7.84
N ASP A 19 -4.99 1.52 -8.78
CA ASP A 19 -4.69 2.63 -9.69
C ASP A 19 -4.53 3.95 -8.93
N GLU A 20 -5.41 4.20 -7.96
CA GLU A 20 -5.32 5.40 -7.13
C GLU A 20 -4.05 5.39 -6.29
N LEU A 21 -3.67 4.23 -5.75
CA LEU A 21 -2.45 4.11 -4.96
C LEU A 21 -1.21 4.50 -5.79
N VAL A 22 -1.13 4.02 -7.03
CA VAL A 22 -0.02 4.37 -7.92
C VAL A 22 0.06 5.89 -8.10
N LYS A 23 -1.07 6.54 -8.33
CA LYS A 23 -1.12 7.99 -8.50
C LYS A 23 -0.70 8.74 -7.24
N ILE A 24 -1.16 8.29 -6.09
CA ILE A 24 -0.84 8.89 -4.80
C ILE A 24 0.68 8.82 -4.55
N LEU A 25 1.28 7.67 -4.83
CA LEU A 25 2.71 7.48 -4.62
C LEU A 25 3.56 8.28 -5.62
N GLU A 26 3.05 8.49 -6.84
CA GLU A 26 3.71 9.38 -7.79
C GLU A 26 3.77 10.81 -7.27
N CYS A 27 2.71 11.28 -6.62
CA CYS A 27 2.67 12.61 -6.02
C CYS A 27 3.65 12.74 -4.86
N ARG A 28 3.99 11.64 -4.20
CA ARG A 28 4.95 11.63 -3.10
C ARG A 28 6.33 12.09 -3.56
N ILE A 29 6.70 11.79 -4.78
CA ILE A 29 7.98 12.22 -5.38
C ILE A 29 8.07 13.75 -5.42
N ASN A 30 6.92 14.44 -5.53
CA ASN A 30 6.84 15.89 -5.57
C ASN A 30 6.72 16.53 -4.18
N GLY A 31 7.09 15.80 -3.14
CA GLY A 31 7.13 16.31 -1.79
C GLY A 31 5.81 16.19 -1.00
N GLN A 32 4.82 15.51 -1.54
CA GLN A 32 3.59 15.27 -0.81
C GLN A 32 3.78 14.14 0.21
N LEU A 33 3.15 14.31 1.37
CA LEU A 33 3.21 13.33 2.44
C LEU A 33 2.12 12.27 2.23
N VAL A 34 2.51 11.00 2.32
CA VAL A 34 1.58 9.88 2.25
C VAL A 34 1.61 9.15 3.58
N LEU A 35 0.45 9.08 4.25
CA LEU A 35 0.29 8.41 5.54
C LEU A 35 -0.59 7.18 5.37
N PRO A 36 -0.02 5.98 5.41
CA PRO A 36 -0.83 4.76 5.36
C PRO A 36 -1.48 4.48 6.72
N VAL A 37 -2.70 3.98 6.69
CA VAL A 37 -3.39 3.43 7.84
C VAL A 37 -3.63 1.95 7.55
N PHE A 38 -2.94 1.10 8.30
CA PHE A 38 -3.05 -0.35 8.14
C PHE A 38 -4.19 -0.85 9.03
N TYR A 39 -5.35 -1.05 8.42
CA TYR A 39 -6.56 -1.41 9.14
C TYR A 39 -6.73 -2.92 9.17
N LYS A 40 -6.47 -3.51 10.34
CA LYS A 40 -6.58 -4.96 10.59
C LYS A 40 -5.77 -5.80 9.61
N VAL A 41 -4.64 -5.27 9.17
CA VAL A 41 -3.72 -5.96 8.27
C VAL A 41 -2.30 -5.62 8.67
N ASP A 42 -1.43 -6.62 8.66
CA ASP A 42 -0.02 -6.41 8.96
C ASP A 42 0.65 -5.74 7.75
N PRO A 43 1.39 -4.65 7.97
CA PRO A 43 2.10 -3.99 6.86
C PRO A 43 3.01 -4.92 6.07
N SER A 44 3.58 -5.94 6.71
CA SER A 44 4.43 -6.91 6.02
C SER A 44 3.67 -7.73 4.98
N GLU A 45 2.38 -8.00 5.21
CA GLU A 45 1.55 -8.72 4.24
C GLU A 45 1.37 -7.90 2.97
N ILE A 46 1.27 -6.57 3.12
CA ILE A 46 1.14 -5.66 2.00
C ILE A 46 2.46 -5.56 1.26
N ARG A 47 3.54 -5.31 1.99
CA ARG A 47 4.88 -5.15 1.42
C ARG A 47 5.34 -6.39 0.68
N LYS A 48 5.12 -7.57 1.28
CA LYS A 48 5.54 -8.86 0.70
C LYS A 48 4.49 -9.50 -0.18
N GLN A 49 3.31 -8.90 -0.26
CA GLN A 49 2.16 -9.41 -1.03
C GLN A 49 1.82 -10.85 -0.65
N GLU A 50 1.58 -11.04 0.64
CA GLU A 50 1.19 -12.32 1.20
C GLU A 50 -0.31 -12.37 1.47
N ARG A 51 -0.83 -13.56 1.75
CA ARG A 51 -2.23 -13.82 2.10
C ARG A 51 -3.19 -13.25 1.06
N LYS A 52 -4.18 -12.44 1.48
CA LYS A 52 -5.18 -11.89 0.57
C LYS A 52 -4.59 -10.98 -0.50
N PHE A 53 -3.48 -10.29 -0.19
CA PHE A 53 -2.80 -9.45 -1.17
C PHE A 53 -2.17 -10.30 -2.27
N GLY A 54 -1.53 -11.41 -1.91
CA GLY A 54 -0.98 -12.33 -2.89
C GLY A 54 -2.05 -12.98 -3.76
N VAL A 55 -3.15 -13.40 -3.15
CA VAL A 55 -4.28 -14.02 -3.87
C VAL A 55 -4.89 -13.03 -4.87
N ALA A 56 -5.12 -11.79 -4.43
CA ALA A 56 -5.71 -10.77 -5.30
C ALA A 56 -4.81 -10.45 -6.49
N LEU A 57 -3.51 -10.31 -6.25
CA LEU A 57 -2.56 -10.01 -7.33
C LEU A 57 -2.42 -11.17 -8.31
N ALA A 58 -2.47 -12.42 -7.83
CA ALA A 58 -2.46 -13.58 -8.70
C ALA A 58 -3.66 -13.59 -9.64
N LYS A 59 -4.84 -13.22 -9.14
CA LYS A 59 -6.05 -13.10 -9.96
C LYS A 59 -5.90 -11.99 -10.99
N HIS A 60 -5.30 -10.87 -10.61
CA HIS A 60 -5.06 -9.77 -11.55
C HIS A 60 -4.05 -10.16 -12.64
N GLU A 61 -3.01 -10.90 -12.28
CA GLU A 61 -2.03 -11.40 -13.26
C GLU A 61 -2.71 -12.26 -14.31
N GLU A 62 -3.63 -13.12 -13.88
CA GLU A 62 -4.38 -13.98 -14.79
C GLU A 62 -5.29 -13.15 -15.71
N LYS A 63 -6.00 -12.18 -15.15
CA LYS A 63 -6.95 -11.36 -15.88
C LYS A 63 -6.26 -10.37 -16.83
N PHE A 64 -5.11 -9.85 -16.46
CA PHE A 64 -4.38 -8.82 -17.22
C PHE A 64 -3.09 -9.35 -17.82
N LYS A 65 -3.10 -10.59 -18.35
CA LYS A 65 -1.91 -11.21 -18.93
C LYS A 65 -1.24 -10.39 -20.02
N ASP A 66 -2.03 -9.70 -20.81
CA ASP A 66 -1.56 -8.83 -21.89
C ASP A 66 -1.16 -7.42 -21.41
N LYS A 67 -1.33 -7.15 -20.12
CA LYS A 67 -0.99 -5.87 -19.49
C LYS A 67 -0.20 -6.10 -18.21
N ILE A 68 0.79 -6.99 -18.28
CA ILE A 68 1.55 -7.37 -17.10
C ILE A 68 2.31 -6.19 -16.45
N GLY A 69 2.67 -5.19 -17.25
CA GLY A 69 3.31 -3.99 -16.73
C GLY A 69 2.42 -3.21 -15.76
N LYS A 70 1.11 -3.25 -15.95
CA LYS A 70 0.15 -2.63 -15.05
C LYS A 70 0.14 -3.33 -13.70
N VAL A 71 0.12 -4.67 -13.71
CA VAL A 71 0.16 -5.47 -12.48
C VAL A 71 1.49 -5.26 -11.76
N GLN A 72 2.58 -5.15 -12.49
CA GLN A 72 3.89 -4.90 -11.90
C GLN A 72 3.92 -3.56 -11.17
N ARG A 73 3.33 -2.51 -11.74
CA ARG A 73 3.24 -1.20 -11.06
C ARG A 73 2.42 -1.29 -9.77
N TRP A 74 1.35 -2.09 -9.76
CA TRP A 74 0.57 -2.32 -8.54
C TRP A 74 1.40 -3.01 -7.47
N LYS A 75 2.19 -4.01 -7.85
CA LYS A 75 3.07 -4.72 -6.91
C LYS A 75 4.11 -3.78 -6.31
N GLU A 76 4.72 -2.94 -7.13
CA GLU A 76 5.70 -1.96 -6.68
C GLU A 76 5.06 -0.94 -5.72
N ALA A 77 3.84 -0.48 -6.04
CA ALA A 77 3.11 0.46 -5.21
C ALA A 77 2.79 -0.14 -3.83
N LEU A 78 2.34 -1.39 -3.80
CA LEU A 78 2.06 -2.08 -2.53
C LEU A 78 3.33 -2.29 -1.72
N ASN A 79 4.43 -2.65 -2.37
CA ASN A 79 5.72 -2.76 -1.69
C ASN A 79 6.13 -1.43 -1.07
N GLU A 80 5.98 -0.35 -1.81
CA GLU A 80 6.34 0.98 -1.34
C GLU A 80 5.47 1.42 -0.16
N VAL A 81 4.14 1.36 -0.30
CA VAL A 81 3.23 1.81 0.77
C VAL A 81 3.35 0.95 2.02
N GLY A 82 3.59 -0.34 1.86
CA GLY A 82 3.81 -1.24 2.99
C GLY A 82 5.12 -1.00 3.72
N SER A 83 6.01 -0.22 3.14
CA SER A 83 7.30 0.16 3.73
C SER A 83 7.28 1.57 4.33
N LEU A 84 6.17 2.29 4.22
CA LEU A 84 6.05 3.63 4.79
C LEU A 84 5.67 3.57 6.26
N SER A 85 6.12 4.56 7.02
CA SER A 85 5.67 4.76 8.40
C SER A 85 4.23 5.23 8.40
N GLY A 86 3.43 4.71 9.33
CA GLY A 86 2.02 5.05 9.40
C GLY A 86 1.37 4.54 10.68
N TRP A 87 0.09 4.26 10.61
CA TRP A 87 -0.71 3.83 11.75
C TRP A 87 -1.26 2.42 11.51
N HIS A 88 -1.18 1.60 12.53
CA HIS A 88 -1.72 0.23 12.50
C HIS A 88 -2.87 0.14 13.50
N TYR A 89 -4.06 -0.20 13.01
CA TYR A 89 -5.23 -0.43 13.84
C TYR A 89 -5.55 -1.92 13.88
N GLU A 90 -5.64 -2.48 15.09
CA GLU A 90 -6.04 -3.85 15.29
C GLU A 90 -6.58 -4.04 16.71
N ASN A 91 -7.69 -4.78 16.83
CA ASN A 91 -8.29 -5.14 18.12
C ASN A 91 -8.59 -3.93 19.03
N GLY A 92 -9.00 -2.81 18.42
CA GLY A 92 -9.34 -1.60 19.17
C GLY A 92 -8.17 -0.73 19.54
N TYR A 93 -6.96 -1.08 19.13
CA TYR A 93 -5.74 -0.32 19.44
C TYR A 93 -5.15 0.29 18.19
N VAL A 94 -4.62 1.51 18.34
CA VAL A 94 -3.90 2.20 17.28
C VAL A 94 -2.46 2.36 17.73
N SER A 95 -1.53 1.95 16.88
CA SER A 95 -0.10 2.10 17.15
C SER A 95 0.60 2.73 15.96
N CYS A 96 1.66 3.49 16.23
CA CYS A 96 2.53 4.02 15.19
C CYS A 96 3.47 2.93 14.69
N VAL A 97 3.66 2.89 13.39
CA VAL A 97 4.59 1.95 12.75
C VAL A 97 5.67 2.77 12.05
N PHE A 98 6.92 2.57 12.47
CA PHE A 98 8.05 3.30 11.92
C PHE A 98 9.00 2.32 11.23
N TYR A 99 8.93 2.27 9.91
CA TYR A 99 9.84 1.44 9.11
C TYR A 99 11.07 2.21 8.65
N ASN A 100 10.93 3.54 8.52
CA ASN A 100 12.02 4.37 8.06
C ASN A 100 12.05 5.65 8.88
N PHE A 101 12.97 5.73 9.82
CA PHE A 101 13.13 6.89 10.69
C PHE A 101 13.39 8.18 9.89
N ASN A 102 14.14 8.09 8.79
CA ASN A 102 14.41 9.23 7.95
C ASN A 102 13.13 9.78 7.30
N GLU A 103 12.17 8.92 7.02
CA GLU A 103 10.87 9.31 6.50
C GLU A 103 10.14 10.22 7.50
N LEU A 104 10.18 9.85 8.77
CA LEU A 104 9.56 10.63 9.84
C LEU A 104 10.26 11.98 10.04
N VAL A 105 11.58 12.00 9.96
CA VAL A 105 12.37 13.23 10.17
C VAL A 105 12.11 14.27 9.08
N LYS A 106 11.74 13.85 7.89
CA LYS A 106 11.42 14.75 6.78
C LYS A 106 10.09 15.48 6.94
N LEU A 107 9.30 15.10 7.92
CA LEU A 107 8.04 15.76 8.19
C LEU A 107 8.24 17.14 8.80
#